data_c304f7f00f676e917fd41a5298c4de1a
#
_entry.id   c304f7f00f676e917fd41a5298c4de1a
#
_cell.length_a   1.000
_cell.length_b   1.000
_cell.length_c   1.000
_cell.angle_alpha   90.00
_cell.angle_beta   90.00
_cell.angle_gamma   90.00
#
_symmetry.space_group_name_H-M   'P 1'
#
loop_
_entity.id
_entity.type
_entity.pdbx_description
1 polymer ?
#
loop_
_entity_poly.entity_id
_entity_poly.type
_entity_poly.pdbx_seq_one_letter_code
_entity_poly.pdbx_strand_id
1 'polypeptide(L)'
;GINEDTIFVHIKEFKQRYFAYLKNTMPQSEAILLPGIRELLQALTEYNNVIIGLLTGNFYQGALIKLQHFDIFKYFSMGVFADDTHIRNEMPFIALQRLYSLTGRTFKPDDLIIIGDTIYDIECGKTSGAITVAVATGWTDAQTLLQHKPDYFFQDLSDTRAFLHTIKELHDCIELKVQ
;
A
#
# COMPACT_ATOMS: atom_id res chain seq x y z
N GLY A 1 10.62 -15.27 24.42
CA GLY A 1 10.85 -14.44 23.24
C GLY A 1 12.34 -14.12 23.10
N ILE A 2 12.76 -13.71 21.92
CA ILE A 2 14.13 -13.26 21.66
C ILE A 2 14.26 -11.85 22.25
N ASN A 3 15.36 -11.57 22.96
CA ASN A 3 15.66 -10.25 23.52
C ASN A 3 15.89 -9.24 22.39
N GLU A 4 15.41 -7.99 22.57
CA GLU A 4 15.54 -6.91 21.60
C GLU A 4 17.01 -6.64 21.19
N ASP A 5 17.95 -6.63 22.14
CA ASP A 5 19.38 -6.45 21.86
C ASP A 5 19.90 -7.56 20.91
N THR A 6 19.44 -8.79 21.08
CA THR A 6 19.77 -9.91 20.20
C THR A 6 19.21 -9.69 18.81
N ILE A 7 17.98 -9.15 18.70
CA ILE A 7 17.38 -8.80 17.41
C ILE A 7 18.22 -7.71 16.73
N PHE A 8 18.57 -6.63 17.43
CA PHE A 8 19.37 -5.55 16.88
C PHE A 8 20.72 -6.00 16.33
N VAL A 9 21.41 -6.89 17.06
CA VAL A 9 22.71 -7.43 16.62
C VAL A 9 22.56 -8.27 15.35
N HIS A 10 21.51 -9.06 15.22
CA HIS A 10 21.36 -10.03 14.13
C HIS A 10 20.47 -9.56 12.97
N ILE A 11 19.76 -8.42 13.11
CA ILE A 11 18.80 -7.96 12.10
C ILE A 11 19.43 -7.75 10.72
N LYS A 12 20.67 -7.25 10.68
CA LYS A 12 21.39 -7.01 9.43
C LYS A 12 21.69 -8.31 8.70
N GLU A 13 22.18 -9.31 9.41
CA GLU A 13 22.46 -10.63 8.86
C GLU A 13 21.17 -11.33 8.44
N PHE A 14 20.14 -11.26 9.27
CA PHE A 14 18.81 -11.77 8.95
C PHE A 14 18.29 -11.17 7.64
N LYS A 15 18.30 -9.85 7.51
CA LYS A 15 17.87 -9.16 6.27
C LYS A 15 18.65 -9.64 5.05
N GLN A 16 19.95 -9.76 5.16
CA GLN A 16 20.80 -10.24 4.05
C GLN A 16 20.41 -11.66 3.61
N ARG A 17 20.28 -12.58 4.56
CA ARG A 17 19.87 -13.97 4.29
C ARG A 17 18.45 -14.05 3.72
N TYR A 18 17.52 -13.29 4.30
CA TYR A 18 16.13 -13.22 3.84
C TYR A 18 16.04 -12.70 2.39
N PHE A 19 16.73 -11.61 2.06
CA PHE A 19 16.69 -11.07 0.70
C PHE A 19 17.37 -11.99 -0.32
N ALA A 20 18.48 -12.62 0.05
CA ALA A 20 19.14 -13.61 -0.81
C ALA A 20 18.22 -14.81 -1.07
N TYR A 21 17.59 -15.34 -0.02
CA TYR A 21 16.60 -16.41 -0.14
C TYR A 21 15.44 -16.02 -1.04
N LEU A 22 14.82 -14.87 -0.76
CA LEU A 22 13.67 -14.35 -1.52
C LEU A 22 14.02 -14.16 -3.01
N LYS A 23 15.19 -13.58 -3.31
CA LYS A 23 15.66 -13.42 -4.69
C LYS A 23 15.81 -14.73 -5.45
N ASN A 24 16.27 -15.77 -4.76
CA ASN A 24 16.49 -17.09 -5.37
C ASN A 24 15.19 -17.89 -5.51
N THR A 25 14.25 -17.73 -4.58
CA THR A 25 13.01 -18.53 -4.57
C THR A 25 11.86 -17.87 -5.32
N MET A 26 11.83 -16.54 -5.40
CA MET A 26 10.72 -15.81 -6.05
C MET A 26 10.49 -16.24 -7.51
N PRO A 27 11.50 -16.42 -8.37
CA PRO A 27 11.30 -16.85 -9.75
C PRO A 27 10.70 -18.25 -9.92
N GLN A 28 10.80 -19.08 -8.88
CA GLN A 28 10.31 -20.46 -8.87
C GLN A 28 9.05 -20.62 -8.01
N SER A 29 8.55 -19.51 -7.44
CA SER A 29 7.38 -19.52 -6.59
C SER A 29 6.09 -19.60 -7.41
N GLU A 30 5.04 -20.14 -6.80
CA GLU A 30 3.68 -20.12 -7.33
C GLU A 30 2.96 -18.76 -7.03
N ALA A 31 3.74 -17.71 -6.74
CA ALA A 31 3.18 -16.39 -6.49
C ALA A 31 2.48 -15.88 -7.75
N ILE A 32 1.30 -15.34 -7.57
CA ILE A 32 0.49 -14.75 -8.63
C ILE A 32 0.23 -13.28 -8.34
N LEU A 33 0.12 -12.49 -9.40
CA LEU A 33 -0.43 -11.17 -9.30
C LEU A 33 -1.95 -11.29 -9.29
N LEU A 34 -2.59 -10.68 -8.29
CA LEU A 34 -4.05 -10.75 -8.15
C LEU A 34 -4.75 -10.05 -9.34
N PRO A 35 -5.97 -10.54 -9.71
CA PRO A 35 -6.72 -9.99 -10.83
C PRO A 35 -6.97 -8.48 -10.70
N GLY A 36 -6.84 -7.75 -11.81
CA GLY A 36 -7.09 -6.32 -11.91
C GLY A 36 -5.96 -5.41 -11.43
N ILE A 37 -4.95 -5.93 -10.72
CA ILE A 37 -3.86 -5.09 -10.18
C ILE A 37 -3.08 -4.40 -11.29
N ARG A 38 -2.66 -5.12 -12.34
CA ARG A 38 -1.88 -4.55 -13.42
C ARG A 38 -2.67 -3.52 -14.20
N GLU A 39 -3.91 -3.85 -14.54
CA GLU A 39 -4.85 -3.02 -15.27
C GLU A 39 -5.14 -1.73 -14.51
N LEU A 40 -5.36 -1.83 -13.20
CA LEU A 40 -5.61 -0.68 -12.34
C LEU A 40 -4.37 0.23 -12.25
N LEU A 41 -3.19 -0.35 -11.97
CA LEU A 41 -1.95 0.42 -11.90
C LEU A 41 -1.67 1.14 -13.23
N GLN A 42 -1.88 0.48 -14.37
CA GLN A 42 -1.76 1.08 -15.67
C GLN A 42 -2.74 2.23 -15.87
N ALA A 43 -4.01 2.00 -15.59
CA ALA A 43 -5.04 3.02 -15.76
C ALA A 43 -4.81 4.25 -14.86
N LEU A 44 -4.32 4.06 -13.64
CA LEU A 44 -3.98 5.16 -12.74
C LEU A 44 -2.84 6.05 -13.25
N THR A 45 -1.93 5.54 -14.09
CA THR A 45 -0.87 6.37 -14.69
C THR A 45 -1.37 7.37 -15.73
N GLU A 46 -2.59 7.20 -16.24
CA GLU A 46 -3.21 8.14 -17.18
C GLU A 46 -3.73 9.41 -16.48
N TYR A 47 -3.78 9.43 -15.14
CA TYR A 47 -4.25 10.56 -14.36
C TYR A 47 -3.08 11.41 -13.87
N ASN A 48 -2.95 12.63 -14.36
CA ASN A 48 -1.85 13.55 -14.00
C ASN A 48 -1.90 14.04 -12.54
N ASN A 49 -3.03 13.89 -11.88
CA ASN A 49 -3.28 14.31 -10.49
C ASN A 49 -3.25 13.15 -9.49
N VAL A 50 -2.86 11.97 -9.91
CA VAL A 50 -2.73 10.78 -9.05
C VAL A 50 -1.26 10.43 -8.86
N ILE A 51 -0.86 10.21 -7.61
CA ILE A 51 0.47 9.69 -7.25
C ILE A 51 0.27 8.31 -6.64
N ILE A 52 0.87 7.30 -7.26
CA ILE A 52 0.79 5.93 -6.77
C ILE A 52 1.94 5.71 -5.79
N GLY A 53 1.60 5.37 -4.55
CA GLY A 53 2.53 5.05 -3.48
C GLY A 53 2.36 3.62 -2.97
N LEU A 54 3.41 3.08 -2.35
CA LEU A 54 3.39 1.80 -1.68
C LEU A 54 3.46 2.00 -0.17
N LEU A 55 2.53 1.37 0.57
CA LEU A 55 2.53 1.36 2.03
C LEU A 55 2.52 -0.09 2.50
N THR A 56 3.64 -0.57 3.05
CA THR A 56 3.82 -2.01 3.30
C THR A 56 4.69 -2.31 4.52
N GLY A 57 4.29 -3.35 5.28
CA GLY A 57 5.13 -3.93 6.33
C GLY A 57 6.31 -4.77 5.82
N ASN A 58 6.51 -4.88 4.50
CA ASN A 58 7.74 -5.48 3.98
C ASN A 58 8.92 -4.50 4.11
N PHE A 59 10.12 -5.04 4.27
CA PHE A 59 11.33 -4.25 4.05
C PHE A 59 11.42 -3.80 2.59
N TYR A 60 12.00 -2.63 2.33
CA TYR A 60 12.17 -2.07 0.99
C TYR A 60 12.71 -3.07 -0.02
N GLN A 61 13.83 -3.72 0.30
CA GLN A 61 14.46 -4.69 -0.60
C GLN A 61 13.58 -5.91 -0.86
N GLY A 62 12.79 -6.35 0.14
CA GLY A 62 11.85 -7.46 -0.01
C GLY A 62 10.67 -7.08 -0.91
N ALA A 63 10.11 -5.87 -0.73
CA ALA A 63 9.08 -5.33 -1.60
C ALA A 63 9.58 -5.19 -3.04
N LEU A 64 10.79 -4.64 -3.22
CA LEU A 64 11.42 -4.47 -4.53
C LEU A 64 11.52 -5.81 -5.28
N ILE A 65 12.06 -6.87 -4.65
CA ILE A 65 12.19 -8.19 -5.26
C ILE A 65 10.83 -8.73 -5.70
N LYS A 66 9.81 -8.65 -4.84
CA LYS A 66 8.46 -9.14 -5.13
C LYS A 66 7.80 -8.38 -6.29
N LEU A 67 7.85 -7.05 -6.25
CA LEU A 67 7.16 -6.23 -7.24
C LEU A 67 7.89 -6.20 -8.58
N GLN A 68 9.23 -6.33 -8.60
CA GLN A 68 10.00 -6.50 -9.82
C GLN A 68 9.72 -7.83 -10.51
N HIS A 69 9.48 -8.90 -9.75
CA HIS A 69 9.10 -10.20 -10.32
C HIS A 69 7.84 -10.09 -11.20
N PHE A 70 6.89 -9.25 -10.81
CA PHE A 70 5.67 -8.98 -11.58
C PHE A 70 5.77 -7.78 -12.54
N ASP A 71 6.94 -7.13 -12.63
CA ASP A 71 7.14 -5.91 -13.43
C ASP A 71 6.14 -4.78 -13.10
N ILE A 72 5.83 -4.60 -11.81
CA ILE A 72 4.91 -3.56 -11.34
C ILE A 72 5.55 -2.52 -10.44
N PHE A 73 6.81 -2.70 -10.02
CA PHE A 73 7.50 -1.72 -9.16
C PHE A 73 7.58 -0.33 -9.80
N LYS A 74 7.68 -0.27 -11.11
CA LYS A 74 7.77 0.96 -11.91
C LYS A 74 6.58 1.92 -11.77
N TYR A 75 5.43 1.43 -11.31
CA TYR A 75 4.23 2.26 -11.13
C TYR A 75 4.26 3.08 -9.84
N PHE A 76 5.12 2.73 -8.89
CA PHE A 76 5.14 3.38 -7.59
C PHE A 76 6.20 4.50 -7.55
N SER A 77 5.75 5.74 -7.41
CA SER A 77 6.63 6.92 -7.34
C SER A 77 7.30 7.08 -5.98
N MET A 78 6.71 6.49 -4.93
CA MET A 78 7.23 6.52 -3.56
C MET A 78 6.72 5.31 -2.78
N GLY A 79 7.29 5.07 -1.60
CA GLY A 79 6.80 4.03 -0.71
C GLY A 79 7.17 4.30 0.75
N VAL A 80 6.48 3.65 1.67
CA VAL A 80 6.80 3.55 3.11
C VAL A 80 6.89 2.07 3.47
N PHE A 81 7.94 1.70 4.17
CA PHE A 81 8.35 0.32 4.39
C PHE A 81 8.59 0.03 5.86
N ALA A 82 8.76 -1.25 6.21
CA ALA A 82 9.16 -1.64 7.57
C ALA A 82 10.56 -1.11 7.98
N ASP A 83 11.36 -0.62 7.03
CA ASP A 83 12.62 0.08 7.31
C ASP A 83 12.41 1.47 7.91
N ASP A 84 11.25 2.07 7.69
CA ASP A 84 10.93 3.44 8.14
C ASP A 84 10.30 3.44 9.53
N THR A 85 9.37 2.52 9.77
CA THR A 85 8.70 2.33 11.07
C THR A 85 8.13 0.92 11.18
N HIS A 86 8.10 0.38 12.39
CA HIS A 86 7.41 -0.87 12.72
C HIS A 86 5.95 -0.63 13.15
N ILE A 87 5.56 0.63 13.34
CA ILE A 87 4.22 1.04 13.74
C ILE A 87 3.40 1.40 12.49
N ARG A 88 2.46 0.52 12.11
CA ARG A 88 1.71 0.69 10.86
C ARG A 88 0.93 2.01 10.82
N ASN A 89 0.38 2.46 11.93
CA ASN A 89 -0.39 3.70 12.01
C ASN A 89 0.43 4.98 11.82
N GLU A 90 1.77 4.90 11.84
CA GLU A 90 2.65 6.02 11.51
C GLU A 90 2.93 6.15 10.00
N MET A 91 2.76 5.06 9.25
CA MET A 91 3.11 5.01 7.84
C MET A 91 2.41 6.08 6.98
N PRO A 92 1.11 6.39 7.16
CA PRO A 92 0.45 7.44 6.37
C PRO A 92 1.07 8.83 6.59
N PHE A 93 1.50 9.14 7.80
CA PHE A 93 2.15 10.43 8.10
C PHE A 93 3.53 10.54 7.45
N ILE A 94 4.28 9.44 7.41
CA ILE A 94 5.55 9.35 6.67
C ILE A 94 5.28 9.51 5.16
N ALA A 95 4.19 8.91 4.65
CA ALA A 95 3.79 9.07 3.26
C ALA A 95 3.50 10.53 2.91
N LEU A 96 2.77 11.27 3.76
CA LEU A 96 2.51 12.70 3.58
C LEU A 96 3.81 13.53 3.52
N GLN A 97 4.78 13.25 4.39
CA GLN A 97 6.09 13.90 4.37
C GLN A 97 6.84 13.62 3.06
N ARG A 98 6.80 12.37 2.57
CA ARG A 98 7.43 11.98 1.30
C ARG A 98 6.75 12.62 0.11
N LEU A 99 5.42 12.72 0.11
CA LEU A 99 4.65 13.43 -0.91
C LEU A 99 5.03 14.90 -0.98
N TYR A 100 5.17 15.57 0.17
CA TYR A 100 5.68 16.93 0.22
C TYR A 100 7.09 17.04 -0.37
N SER A 101 7.99 16.15 0.02
CA SER A 101 9.38 16.13 -0.50
C SER A 101 9.44 15.87 -2.01
N LEU A 102 8.52 15.06 -2.53
CA LEU A 102 8.47 14.71 -3.95
C LEU A 102 7.88 15.83 -4.81
N THR A 103 6.87 16.54 -4.31
CA THR A 103 6.05 17.45 -5.12
C THR A 103 6.16 18.93 -4.73
N GLY A 104 6.66 19.23 -3.54
CA GLY A 104 6.61 20.57 -2.94
C GLY A 104 5.21 21.01 -2.48
N ARG A 105 4.20 20.13 -2.60
CA ARG A 105 2.80 20.41 -2.21
C ARG A 105 2.48 19.75 -0.87
N THR A 106 1.70 20.44 -0.04
CA THR A 106 1.17 19.88 1.20
C THR A 106 -0.10 19.09 0.89
N PHE A 107 -0.11 17.81 1.31
CA PHE A 107 -1.28 16.94 1.24
C PHE A 107 -1.86 16.78 2.65
N LYS A 108 -3.18 16.64 2.72
CA LYS A 108 -3.89 16.31 3.95
C LYS A 108 -4.13 14.80 4.04
N PRO A 109 -4.45 14.27 5.22
CA PRO A 109 -4.79 12.86 5.34
C PRO A 109 -5.94 12.40 4.43
N ASP A 110 -6.97 13.22 4.23
CA ASP A 110 -8.11 12.93 3.35
C ASP A 110 -7.79 12.99 1.84
N ASP A 111 -6.59 13.48 1.47
CA ASP A 111 -6.05 13.32 0.12
C ASP A 111 -5.44 11.92 -0.12
N LEU A 112 -5.27 11.11 0.94
CA LEU A 112 -4.76 9.76 0.83
C LEU A 112 -5.91 8.75 0.70
N ILE A 113 -5.74 7.80 -0.22
CA ILE A 113 -6.59 6.62 -0.34
C ILE A 113 -5.72 5.41 -0.02
N ILE A 114 -6.01 4.73 1.08
CA ILE A 114 -5.32 3.53 1.51
C ILE A 114 -6.12 2.31 1.08
N ILE A 115 -5.53 1.51 0.19
CA ILE A 115 -6.12 0.30 -0.36
C ILE A 115 -5.40 -0.89 0.26
N GLY A 116 -6.14 -1.80 0.87
CA GLY A 116 -5.54 -2.97 1.50
C GLY A 116 -6.54 -4.10 1.73
N ASP A 117 -6.00 -5.26 2.11
CA ASP A 117 -6.73 -6.51 2.28
C ASP A 117 -6.77 -6.99 3.73
N THR A 118 -6.32 -6.14 4.67
CA THR A 118 -6.29 -6.46 6.09
C THR A 118 -7.00 -5.42 6.95
N ILE A 119 -7.41 -5.83 8.15
CA ILE A 119 -7.95 -4.92 9.16
C ILE A 119 -6.95 -3.81 9.52
N TYR A 120 -5.66 -4.11 9.47
CA TYR A 120 -4.59 -3.15 9.77
C TYR A 120 -4.51 -2.01 8.74
N ASP A 121 -4.88 -2.26 7.49
CA ASP A 121 -4.96 -1.23 6.45
C ASP A 121 -6.11 -0.27 6.73
N ILE A 122 -7.26 -0.81 7.11
CA ILE A 122 -8.44 -0.02 7.48
C ILE A 122 -8.15 0.82 8.73
N GLU A 123 -7.58 0.20 9.78
CA GLU A 123 -7.26 0.89 11.03
C GLU A 123 -6.20 1.98 10.82
N CYS A 124 -5.18 1.70 10.04
CA CYS A 124 -4.12 2.63 9.67
C CYS A 124 -4.69 3.86 8.94
N GLY A 125 -5.57 3.64 7.96
CA GLY A 125 -6.25 4.71 7.23
C GLY A 125 -7.13 5.54 8.15
N LYS A 126 -7.99 4.92 8.94
CA LYS A 126 -8.87 5.62 9.88
C LYS A 126 -8.12 6.44 10.92
N THR A 127 -7.06 5.85 11.49
CA THR A 127 -6.24 6.53 12.50
C THR A 127 -5.60 7.80 11.94
N SER A 128 -5.21 7.78 10.67
CA SER A 128 -4.62 8.93 10.01
C SER A 128 -5.63 9.93 9.44
N GLY A 129 -6.90 9.55 9.29
CA GLY A 129 -7.92 10.33 8.60
C GLY A 129 -7.91 10.17 7.08
N ALA A 130 -7.22 9.15 6.57
CA ALA A 130 -7.22 8.80 5.15
C ALA A 130 -8.49 8.05 4.76
N ILE A 131 -8.84 8.09 3.48
CA ILE A 131 -9.92 7.28 2.90
C ILE A 131 -9.47 5.83 2.82
N THR A 132 -10.32 4.90 3.24
CA THR A 132 -10.00 3.48 3.32
C THR A 132 -10.79 2.68 2.29
N VAL A 133 -10.06 1.86 1.51
CA VAL A 133 -10.64 0.92 0.54
C VAL A 133 -10.20 -0.49 0.93
N ALA A 134 -11.12 -1.31 1.37
CA ALA A 134 -10.86 -2.71 1.67
C ALA A 134 -11.10 -3.58 0.43
N VAL A 135 -10.19 -4.54 0.20
CA VAL A 135 -10.27 -5.49 -0.92
C VAL A 135 -10.18 -6.91 -0.36
N ALA A 136 -11.18 -7.75 -0.62
CA ALA A 136 -11.29 -9.09 -0.05
C ALA A 136 -10.46 -10.15 -0.81
N THR A 137 -9.21 -9.83 -1.15
CA THR A 137 -8.31 -10.72 -1.91
C THR A 137 -7.23 -11.37 -1.05
N GLY A 138 -7.13 -10.99 0.23
CA GLY A 138 -6.13 -11.50 1.16
C GLY A 138 -6.67 -12.60 2.08
N TRP A 139 -5.98 -12.77 3.20
CA TRP A 139 -6.33 -13.76 4.22
C TRP A 139 -7.50 -13.34 5.12
N THR A 140 -7.85 -12.05 5.16
CA THR A 140 -8.96 -11.55 5.95
C THR A 140 -10.25 -11.72 5.14
N ASP A 141 -11.24 -12.40 5.69
CA ASP A 141 -12.52 -12.59 5.03
C ASP A 141 -13.31 -11.28 4.91
N ALA A 142 -14.18 -11.23 3.91
CA ALA A 142 -14.97 -10.05 3.57
C ALA A 142 -15.83 -9.54 4.74
N GLN A 143 -16.40 -10.44 5.53
CA GLN A 143 -17.27 -10.07 6.66
C GLN A 143 -16.47 -9.38 7.75
N THR A 144 -15.27 -9.87 8.05
CA THR A 144 -14.36 -9.26 9.01
C THR A 144 -13.91 -7.87 8.54
N LEU A 145 -13.53 -7.72 7.25
CA LEU A 145 -13.18 -6.41 6.69
C LEU A 145 -14.35 -5.42 6.82
N LEU A 146 -15.57 -5.83 6.49
CA LEU A 146 -16.76 -4.97 6.57
C LEU A 146 -17.13 -4.58 8.01
N GLN A 147 -16.85 -5.44 9.01
CA GLN A 147 -17.04 -5.10 10.43
C GLN A 147 -16.16 -3.94 10.88
N HIS A 148 -14.98 -3.77 10.26
CA HIS A 148 -14.09 -2.62 10.49
C HIS A 148 -14.51 -1.35 9.74
N LYS A 149 -15.65 -1.40 8.99
CA LYS A 149 -16.31 -0.26 8.33
C LYS A 149 -15.33 0.56 7.48
N PRO A 150 -14.68 -0.05 6.46
CA PRO A 150 -13.93 0.75 5.47
C PRO A 150 -14.87 1.74 4.78
N ASP A 151 -14.36 2.83 4.22
CA ASP A 151 -15.17 3.77 3.46
C ASP A 151 -15.71 3.13 2.18
N TYR A 152 -14.90 2.27 1.55
CA TYR A 152 -15.27 1.49 0.36
C TYR A 152 -14.81 0.04 0.50
N PHE A 153 -15.55 -0.85 -0.16
CA PHE A 153 -15.26 -2.27 -0.19
C PHE A 153 -15.38 -2.83 -1.60
N PHE A 154 -14.39 -3.61 -2.01
CA PHE A 154 -14.39 -4.36 -3.26
C PHE A 154 -14.08 -5.83 -2.97
N GLN A 155 -14.70 -6.74 -3.73
CA GLN A 155 -14.37 -8.16 -3.64
C GLN A 155 -12.96 -8.43 -4.17
N ASP A 156 -12.63 -7.80 -5.29
CA ASP A 156 -11.31 -7.75 -5.94
C ASP A 156 -11.19 -6.47 -6.77
N LEU A 157 -10.09 -6.31 -7.50
CA LEU A 157 -9.82 -5.15 -8.36
C LEU A 157 -9.99 -5.44 -9.85
N SER A 158 -10.64 -6.55 -10.23
CA SER A 158 -10.86 -6.93 -11.64
C SER A 158 -11.77 -5.97 -12.38
N ASP A 159 -12.76 -5.38 -11.70
CA ASP A 159 -13.55 -4.28 -12.26
C ASP A 159 -12.87 -2.93 -12.06
N THR A 160 -11.81 -2.71 -12.84
CA THR A 160 -11.05 -1.46 -12.84
C THR A 160 -11.92 -0.23 -13.10
N ARG A 161 -13.01 -0.36 -13.89
CA ARG A 161 -13.90 0.78 -14.18
C ARG A 161 -14.70 1.19 -12.97
N ALA A 162 -15.28 0.24 -12.25
CA ALA A 162 -16.01 0.53 -11.02
C ALA A 162 -15.08 1.17 -9.97
N PHE A 163 -13.86 0.66 -9.83
CA PHE A 163 -12.87 1.23 -8.93
C PHE A 163 -12.52 2.68 -9.30
N LEU A 164 -12.20 2.94 -10.57
CA LEU A 164 -11.85 4.29 -11.04
C LEU A 164 -13.01 5.28 -10.93
N HIS A 165 -14.24 4.82 -11.13
CA HIS A 165 -15.44 5.65 -10.91
C HIS A 165 -15.52 6.11 -9.45
N THR A 166 -15.33 5.18 -8.51
CA THR A 166 -15.30 5.47 -7.07
C THR A 166 -14.22 6.50 -6.73
N ILE A 167 -12.98 6.33 -7.23
CA ILE A 167 -11.88 7.26 -7.02
C ILE A 167 -12.20 8.66 -7.58
N LYS A 168 -12.81 8.72 -8.76
CA LYS A 168 -13.18 9.98 -9.41
C LYS A 168 -14.24 10.74 -8.61
N GLU A 169 -15.27 10.05 -8.14
CA GLU A 169 -16.29 10.65 -7.27
C GLU A 169 -15.69 11.23 -5.99
N LEU A 170 -14.69 10.55 -5.39
CA LEU A 170 -13.95 11.03 -4.24
C LEU A 170 -13.17 12.31 -4.56
N HIS A 171 -12.50 12.36 -5.69
CA HIS A 171 -11.72 13.52 -6.13
C HIS A 171 -12.64 14.73 -6.38
N ASP A 172 -13.75 14.55 -7.08
CA ASP A 172 -14.73 15.59 -7.36
C ASP A 172 -15.33 16.14 -6.05
N CYS A 173 -15.53 15.28 -5.03
CA CYS A 173 -15.94 15.68 -3.69
C CYS A 173 -14.87 16.48 -2.93
N ILE A 174 -13.58 16.19 -3.14
CA ILE A 174 -12.46 16.91 -2.52
C ILE A 174 -12.30 18.30 -3.14
N GLU A 175 -12.41 18.44 -4.45
CA GLU A 175 -12.35 19.74 -5.14
C GLU A 175 -13.49 20.68 -4.71
N LEU A 176 -14.67 20.15 -4.40
CA LEU A 176 -15.80 20.93 -3.89
C LEU A 176 -15.61 21.45 -2.45
N LYS A 177 -14.71 20.85 -1.66
CA LYS A 177 -14.40 21.30 -0.29
C LYS A 177 -13.32 22.41 -0.24
N VAL A 178 -12.68 22.72 -1.35
CA VAL A 178 -11.60 23.72 -1.44
C VAL A 178 -12.11 25.10 -1.89
N GLN A 179 -13.43 25.28 -2.08
CA GLN A 179 -14.09 26.57 -2.26
C GLN A 179 -14.56 27.13 -0.90
#